data_8b56b3fe60c1864e4dd5c8d97461849a
#
_entry.id   8b56b3fe60c1864e4dd5c8d97461849a
#
_cell.length_a   1.000
_cell.length_b   1.000
_cell.length_c   1.000
_cell.angle_alpha   90.00
_cell.angle_beta   90.00
_cell.angle_gamma   90.00
#
_symmetry.space_group_name_H-M   'P 1'
#
loop_
_entity.id
_entity.type
_entity.pdbx_description
1 polymer ?
#
loop_
_entity_poly.entity_id
_entity_poly.type
_entity_poly.pdbx_seq_one_letter_code
_entity_poly.pdbx_strand_id
1 'polypeptide(L)'
;MGIYIFSWPALKEALMSLKDQNSCDFGKHVLPYCKENGERLFAYEYNGYWKDVGTIPALWEANMEVLDPEHSGINLFDENWKIYSRNSGHTGHFISNSAEVTDSMITDGCVVKGTVKHSILFGGVVVEEGAVVEDAVVMGD
;
A
#
# COMPACT_ATOMS: atom_id res chain seq x y z
N MET A 1 -11.86 -5.43 5.46
CA MET A 1 -11.00 -6.24 4.57
C MET A 1 -11.86 -6.93 3.52
N GLY A 2 -11.53 -6.80 2.25
CA GLY A 2 -12.25 -7.43 1.13
C GLY A 2 -11.50 -8.63 0.55
N ILE A 3 -10.97 -9.50 1.41
CA ILE A 3 -10.22 -10.69 1.00
C ILE A 3 -11.06 -11.92 1.31
N TYR A 4 -11.32 -12.73 0.28
CA TYR A 4 -12.21 -13.89 0.39
C TYR A 4 -11.56 -15.13 -0.21
N ILE A 5 -11.77 -16.27 0.42
CA ILE A 5 -11.37 -17.59 -0.07
C ILE A 5 -12.63 -18.44 -0.20
N PHE A 6 -12.90 -18.92 -1.40
CA PHE A 6 -14.05 -19.77 -1.70
C PHE A 6 -13.62 -21.12 -2.27
N SER A 7 -14.41 -22.15 -2.03
CA SER A 7 -14.40 -23.30 -2.91
C SER A 7 -15.02 -22.92 -4.26
N TRP A 8 -14.42 -23.34 -5.36
CA TRP A 8 -14.90 -22.97 -6.69
C TRP A 8 -16.38 -23.35 -6.96
N PRO A 9 -16.87 -24.55 -6.57
CA PRO A 9 -18.28 -24.89 -6.76
C PRO A 9 -19.22 -23.89 -6.08
N ALA A 10 -18.99 -23.55 -4.80
CA ALA A 10 -19.83 -22.61 -4.06
C ALA A 10 -19.80 -21.20 -4.65
N LEU A 11 -18.61 -20.70 -5.02
CA LEU A 11 -18.49 -19.40 -5.67
C LEU A 11 -19.22 -19.36 -7.02
N LYS A 12 -19.04 -20.40 -7.86
CA LYS A 12 -19.70 -20.49 -9.16
C LYS A 12 -21.22 -20.48 -9.02
N GLU A 13 -21.76 -21.25 -8.09
CA GLU A 13 -23.20 -21.31 -7.84
C GLU A 13 -23.75 -19.92 -7.42
N ALA A 14 -23.09 -19.27 -6.45
CA ALA A 14 -23.48 -17.95 -6.01
C ALA A 14 -23.46 -16.91 -7.15
N LEU A 15 -22.37 -16.86 -7.93
CA LEU A 15 -22.26 -15.93 -9.04
C LEU A 15 -23.28 -16.20 -10.16
N MET A 16 -23.55 -17.47 -10.46
CA MET A 16 -24.56 -17.82 -11.47
C MET A 16 -25.97 -17.47 -11.02
N SER A 17 -26.29 -17.61 -9.73
CA SER A 17 -27.58 -17.22 -9.16
C SER A 17 -27.79 -15.70 -9.11
N LEU A 18 -26.68 -14.94 -9.02
CA LEU A 18 -26.71 -13.47 -8.95
C LEU A 18 -26.45 -12.78 -10.30
N LYS A 19 -26.26 -13.55 -11.39
CA LYS A 19 -25.81 -13.03 -12.71
C LYS A 19 -26.74 -11.99 -13.34
N ASP A 20 -28.04 -12.06 -13.04
CA ASP A 20 -29.05 -11.17 -13.64
C ASP A 20 -29.25 -9.89 -12.82
N GLN A 21 -28.50 -9.67 -11.76
CA GLN A 21 -28.48 -8.44 -11.00
C GLN A 21 -27.66 -7.35 -11.71
N ASN A 22 -28.10 -6.09 -11.62
CA ASN A 22 -27.40 -4.94 -12.22
C ASN A 22 -25.99 -4.70 -11.66
N SER A 23 -25.70 -5.19 -10.45
CA SER A 23 -24.39 -5.15 -9.82
C SER A 23 -24.23 -6.37 -8.90
N CYS A 24 -23.02 -6.89 -8.81
CA CYS A 24 -22.68 -7.98 -7.91
C CYS A 24 -21.47 -7.60 -7.07
N ASP A 25 -21.69 -7.38 -5.78
CA ASP A 25 -20.67 -7.06 -4.78
C ASP A 25 -20.51 -8.25 -3.82
N PHE A 26 -19.28 -8.61 -3.49
CA PHE A 26 -19.03 -9.77 -2.63
C PHE A 26 -19.61 -9.62 -1.24
N GLY A 27 -19.41 -8.46 -0.60
CA GLY A 27 -19.89 -8.21 0.76
C GLY A 27 -21.41 -8.02 0.84
N LYS A 28 -22.01 -7.38 -0.18
CA LYS A 28 -23.43 -7.02 -0.17
C LYS A 28 -24.35 -8.08 -0.77
N HIS A 29 -23.82 -8.92 -1.68
CA HIS A 29 -24.64 -9.86 -2.43
C HIS A 29 -24.17 -11.31 -2.28
N VAL A 30 -22.89 -11.60 -2.54
CA VAL A 30 -22.37 -12.98 -2.56
C VAL A 30 -22.36 -13.59 -1.16
N LEU A 31 -21.81 -12.89 -0.15
CA LEU A 31 -21.79 -13.42 1.21
C LEU A 31 -23.19 -13.60 1.82
N PRO A 32 -24.13 -12.64 1.70
CA PRO A 32 -25.50 -12.86 2.12
C PRO A 32 -26.17 -14.05 1.42
N TYR A 33 -26.02 -14.17 0.09
CA TYR A 33 -26.52 -15.32 -0.65
C TYR A 33 -25.99 -16.65 -0.10
N CYS A 34 -24.67 -16.77 0.08
CA CYS A 34 -24.09 -17.97 0.65
C CYS A 34 -24.62 -18.29 2.05
N LYS A 35 -24.80 -17.26 2.90
CA LYS A 35 -25.35 -17.42 4.25
C LYS A 35 -26.78 -17.92 4.22
N GLU A 36 -27.64 -17.35 3.37
CA GLU A 36 -29.05 -17.71 3.22
C GLU A 36 -29.24 -19.13 2.67
N ASN A 37 -28.30 -19.59 1.84
CA ASN A 37 -28.30 -20.94 1.28
C ASN A 37 -27.59 -21.99 2.15
N GLY A 38 -27.23 -21.64 3.39
CA GLY A 38 -26.70 -22.60 4.36
C GLY A 38 -25.23 -22.97 4.15
N GLU A 39 -24.49 -22.20 3.34
CA GLU A 39 -23.04 -22.39 3.19
C GLU A 39 -22.30 -22.08 4.47
N ARG A 40 -21.20 -22.80 4.73
CA ARG A 40 -20.37 -22.59 5.90
C ARG A 40 -19.44 -21.39 5.69
N LEU A 41 -19.73 -20.29 6.36
CA LEU A 41 -18.91 -19.09 6.35
C LEU A 41 -18.08 -18.99 7.62
N PHE A 42 -16.79 -18.69 7.46
CA PHE A 42 -15.85 -18.51 8.56
C PHE A 42 -15.20 -17.13 8.44
N ALA A 43 -15.10 -16.41 9.55
CA ALA A 43 -14.28 -15.21 9.65
C ALA A 43 -12.87 -15.59 10.12
N TYR A 44 -11.85 -15.10 9.42
CA TYR A 44 -10.48 -15.18 9.86
C TYR A 44 -10.07 -13.85 10.46
N GLU A 45 -9.68 -13.85 11.73
CA GLU A 45 -9.18 -12.68 12.42
C GLU A 45 -7.70 -12.46 12.03
N TYR A 46 -7.43 -11.37 11.33
CA TYR A 46 -6.09 -10.99 10.92
C TYR A 46 -5.52 -9.94 11.86
N ASN A 47 -4.41 -10.27 12.52
CA ASN A 47 -3.75 -9.41 13.52
C ASN A 47 -2.50 -8.70 12.98
N GLY A 48 -2.23 -8.78 11.67
CA GLY A 48 -1.12 -8.07 11.02
C GLY A 48 -1.52 -6.65 10.59
N TYR A 49 -0.55 -5.92 10.02
CA TYR A 49 -0.80 -4.61 9.45
C TYR A 49 -1.81 -4.68 8.29
N TRP A 50 -2.82 -3.83 8.36
CA TRP A 50 -3.77 -3.64 7.27
C TRP A 50 -4.27 -2.19 7.26
N LYS A 51 -4.23 -1.57 6.09
CA LYS A 51 -4.71 -0.19 5.88
C LYS A 51 -5.54 -0.11 4.61
N ASP A 52 -6.67 0.57 4.66
CA ASP A 52 -7.44 0.95 3.48
C ASP A 52 -6.94 2.29 2.96
N VAL A 53 -6.45 2.32 1.72
CA VAL A 53 -5.89 3.50 1.07
C VAL A 53 -6.83 4.10 0.01
N GLY A 54 -8.13 3.97 0.23
CA GLY A 54 -9.16 4.44 -0.70
C GLY A 54 -9.32 5.96 -0.83
N THR A 55 -8.58 6.76 -0.05
CA THR A 55 -8.59 8.23 -0.11
C THR A 55 -7.16 8.79 -0.12
N ILE A 56 -6.99 10.02 -0.62
CA ILE A 56 -5.66 10.68 -0.63
C ILE A 56 -5.07 10.81 0.78
N PRO A 57 -5.81 11.25 1.82
CA PRO A 57 -5.27 11.25 3.18
C PRO A 57 -4.83 9.86 3.66
N ALA A 58 -5.64 8.82 3.43
CA ALA A 58 -5.29 7.46 3.85
C ALA A 58 -4.05 6.92 3.11
N LEU A 59 -3.86 7.29 1.83
CA LEU A 59 -2.66 6.96 1.07
C LEU A 59 -1.42 7.66 1.66
N TRP A 60 -1.53 8.95 2.00
CA TRP A 60 -0.46 9.70 2.64
C TRP A 60 -0.12 9.10 4.01
N GLU A 61 -1.10 8.87 4.86
CA GLU A 61 -0.92 8.25 6.18
C GLU A 61 -0.23 6.87 6.07
N ALA A 62 -0.67 6.01 5.14
CA ALA A 62 -0.08 4.70 4.94
C ALA A 62 1.40 4.77 4.52
N ASN A 63 1.79 5.81 3.75
CA ASN A 63 3.18 6.05 3.42
C ASN A 63 3.98 6.56 4.63
N MET A 64 3.43 7.48 5.42
CA MET A 64 4.10 7.98 6.63
C MET A 64 4.31 6.86 7.67
N GLU A 65 3.35 5.95 7.81
CA GLU A 65 3.45 4.78 8.69
C GLU A 65 4.66 3.87 8.36
N VAL A 66 5.11 3.86 7.11
CA VAL A 66 6.31 3.11 6.69
C VAL A 66 7.59 3.69 7.29
N LEU A 67 7.62 4.98 7.63
CA LEU A 67 8.76 5.63 8.28
C LEU A 67 8.86 5.28 9.76
N ASP A 68 7.79 4.77 10.37
CA ASP A 68 7.73 4.36 11.78
C ASP A 68 7.34 2.88 11.94
N PRO A 69 8.24 1.95 11.57
CA PRO A 69 7.94 0.51 11.61
C PRO A 69 7.73 -0.04 13.03
N GLU A 70 8.24 0.64 14.07
CA GLU A 70 8.12 0.20 15.45
C GLU A 70 6.68 0.36 15.97
N HIS A 71 5.98 1.40 15.57
CA HIS A 71 4.62 1.68 16.03
C HIS A 71 3.55 1.28 15.00
N SER A 72 3.84 1.38 13.72
CA SER A 72 2.88 1.04 12.66
C SER A 72 2.67 -0.46 12.46
N GLY A 73 3.68 -1.27 12.79
CA GLY A 73 3.66 -2.71 12.55
C GLY A 73 3.91 -3.12 11.09
N ILE A 74 4.28 -2.18 10.21
CA ILE A 74 4.77 -2.49 8.86
C ILE A 74 6.29 -2.30 8.79
N ASN A 75 7.01 -3.35 8.38
CA ASN A 75 8.47 -3.30 8.20
C ASN A 75 8.83 -3.75 6.78
N LEU A 76 9.22 -2.81 5.94
CA LEU A 76 9.66 -3.10 4.57
C LEU A 76 11.06 -3.77 4.51
N PHE A 77 11.80 -3.76 5.61
CA PHE A 77 13.13 -4.35 5.73
C PHE A 77 13.12 -5.78 6.31
N ASP A 78 11.92 -6.38 6.49
CA ASP A 78 11.81 -7.76 6.97
C ASP A 78 12.33 -8.74 5.91
N GLU A 79 13.49 -9.35 6.18
CA GLU A 79 14.11 -10.34 5.29
C GLU A 79 13.30 -11.64 5.15
N ASN A 80 12.45 -11.95 6.13
CA ASN A 80 11.59 -13.14 6.11
C ASN A 80 10.29 -12.92 5.34
N TRP A 81 9.88 -11.65 5.17
CA TRP A 81 8.67 -11.28 4.44
C TRP A 81 8.96 -10.16 3.44
N LYS A 82 9.71 -10.47 2.41
CA LYS A 82 10.09 -9.48 1.39
C LYS A 82 8.91 -9.06 0.55
N ILE A 83 8.70 -7.74 0.45
CA ILE A 83 7.72 -7.14 -0.46
C ILE A 83 8.45 -6.80 -1.76
N TYR A 84 8.04 -7.43 -2.85
CA TYR A 84 8.64 -7.22 -4.16
C TYR A 84 7.83 -6.19 -4.93
N SER A 85 8.53 -5.26 -5.60
CA SER A 85 7.95 -4.30 -6.51
C SER A 85 8.65 -4.33 -7.87
N ARG A 86 8.12 -3.59 -8.83
CA ARG A 86 8.76 -3.46 -10.14
C ARG A 86 10.10 -2.71 -10.00
N ASN A 87 11.15 -3.29 -10.55
CA ASN A 87 12.44 -2.58 -10.67
C ASN A 87 12.28 -1.44 -11.68
N SER A 88 12.51 -0.21 -11.25
CA SER A 88 12.43 0.99 -12.09
C SER A 88 13.59 1.11 -13.09
N GLY A 89 14.67 0.36 -12.87
CA GLY A 89 15.89 0.45 -13.69
C GLY A 89 16.71 1.71 -13.43
N HIS A 90 16.39 2.48 -12.39
CA HIS A 90 17.19 3.63 -11.98
C HIS A 90 18.52 3.20 -11.37
N THR A 91 19.50 4.09 -11.44
CA THR A 91 20.78 3.98 -10.68
C THR A 91 20.51 4.29 -9.20
N GLY A 92 21.52 4.07 -8.33
CA GLY A 92 21.42 4.49 -6.93
C GLY A 92 21.10 5.98 -6.79
N HIS A 93 20.50 6.37 -5.65
CA HIS A 93 20.26 7.78 -5.34
C HIS A 93 21.56 8.54 -5.04
N PHE A 94 21.56 9.85 -5.28
CA PHE A 94 22.65 10.76 -4.97
C PHE A 94 22.21 11.83 -3.97
N ILE A 95 22.97 11.97 -2.86
CA ILE A 95 22.73 13.01 -1.86
C ILE A 95 23.96 13.91 -1.85
N SER A 96 23.75 15.21 -2.12
CA SER A 96 24.79 16.24 -2.13
C SER A 96 25.28 16.56 -0.73
N ASN A 97 26.51 17.05 -0.61
CA ASN A 97 27.04 17.56 0.65
C ASN A 97 26.27 18.76 1.22
N SER A 98 25.52 19.48 0.40
CA SER A 98 24.67 20.59 0.82
C SER A 98 23.28 20.15 1.28
N ALA A 99 22.92 18.87 1.07
CA ALA A 99 21.60 18.35 1.41
C ALA A 99 21.49 18.06 2.92
N GLU A 100 20.27 18.29 3.45
CA GLU A 100 19.87 17.86 4.78
C GLU A 100 18.75 16.82 4.65
N VAL A 101 18.99 15.59 5.10
CA VAL A 101 18.01 14.51 5.04
C VAL A 101 17.79 13.93 6.43
N THR A 102 16.54 13.94 6.91
CA THR A 102 16.19 13.39 8.21
C THR A 102 14.87 12.61 8.10
N ASP A 103 14.80 11.45 8.79
CA ASP A 103 13.59 10.63 8.94
C ASP A 103 12.83 10.43 7.62
N SER A 104 13.52 10.00 6.57
CA SER A 104 12.96 9.98 5.22
C SER A 104 13.41 8.75 4.44
N MET A 105 12.54 8.26 3.57
CA MET A 105 12.85 7.16 2.65
C MET A 105 13.09 7.69 1.24
N ILE A 106 14.26 7.40 0.69
CA ILE A 106 14.67 7.86 -0.64
C ILE A 106 14.95 6.64 -1.51
N THR A 107 14.23 6.51 -2.61
CA THR A 107 14.38 5.38 -3.52
C THR A 107 15.41 5.66 -4.62
N ASP A 108 15.67 4.65 -5.46
CA ASP A 108 16.67 4.71 -6.51
C ASP A 108 16.42 5.84 -7.51
N GLY A 109 17.49 6.40 -8.07
CA GLY A 109 17.47 7.46 -9.08
C GLY A 109 17.20 8.87 -8.54
N CYS A 110 16.94 9.03 -7.25
CA CYS A 110 16.74 10.37 -6.67
C CYS A 110 18.05 11.19 -6.64
N VAL A 111 17.92 12.50 -6.84
CA VAL A 111 18.99 13.47 -6.67
C VAL A 111 18.57 14.50 -5.64
N VAL A 112 19.21 14.50 -4.47
CA VAL A 112 18.87 15.41 -3.37
C VAL A 112 19.99 16.40 -3.13
N LYS A 113 19.72 17.69 -3.31
CA LYS A 113 20.63 18.81 -3.04
C LYS A 113 20.06 19.77 -1.97
N GLY A 114 18.75 19.69 -1.71
CA GLY A 114 18.01 20.50 -0.74
C GLY A 114 17.71 19.76 0.56
N THR A 115 16.66 20.17 1.25
CA THR A 115 16.21 19.62 2.54
C THR A 115 15.06 18.65 2.34
N VAL A 116 15.15 17.46 2.96
CA VAL A 116 14.08 16.45 2.98
C VAL A 116 13.87 15.99 4.42
N LYS A 117 12.66 16.17 4.95
CA LYS A 117 12.29 15.82 6.33
C LYS A 117 11.00 15.04 6.35
N HIS A 118 10.97 13.93 7.10
CA HIS A 118 9.80 13.08 7.33
C HIS A 118 9.00 12.87 6.03
N SER A 119 9.68 12.40 4.99
CA SER A 119 9.14 12.35 3.62
C SER A 119 9.57 11.10 2.88
N ILE A 120 8.79 10.71 1.88
CA ILE A 120 9.10 9.60 0.99
C ILE A 120 9.28 10.13 -0.43
N LEU A 121 10.44 9.85 -1.03
CA LEU A 121 10.74 10.17 -2.42
C LEU A 121 10.76 8.90 -3.26
N PHE A 122 9.86 8.81 -4.23
CA PHE A 122 9.83 7.74 -5.22
C PHE A 122 10.91 7.94 -6.29
N GLY A 123 11.12 6.90 -7.11
CA GLY A 123 12.24 6.85 -8.04
C GLY A 123 12.34 8.05 -8.98
N GLY A 124 13.58 8.56 -9.13
CA GLY A 124 13.88 9.64 -10.07
C GLY A 124 13.57 11.06 -9.59
N VAL A 125 13.07 11.24 -8.37
CA VAL A 125 12.76 12.58 -7.83
C VAL A 125 14.01 13.42 -7.67
N VAL A 126 13.94 14.71 -8.05
CA VAL A 126 15.02 15.68 -7.91
C VAL A 126 14.59 16.78 -6.94
N VAL A 127 15.36 16.95 -5.87
CA VAL A 127 15.20 18.06 -4.90
C VAL A 127 16.39 19.01 -5.07
N GLU A 128 16.14 20.16 -5.67
CA GLU A 128 17.17 21.15 -5.98
C GLU A 128 17.67 21.89 -4.73
N GLU A 129 18.80 22.57 -4.87
CA GLU A 129 19.39 23.37 -3.80
C GLU A 129 18.44 24.49 -3.33
N GLY A 130 18.26 24.58 -2.00
CA GLY A 130 17.32 25.54 -1.38
C GLY A 130 15.86 25.07 -1.38
N ALA A 131 15.51 23.98 -2.05
CA ALA A 131 14.16 23.39 -1.94
C ALA A 131 14.00 22.67 -0.59
N VAL A 132 12.78 22.67 -0.06
CA VAL A 132 12.39 21.97 1.17
C VAL A 132 11.21 21.05 0.87
N VAL A 133 11.35 19.80 1.23
CA VAL A 133 10.31 18.77 1.18
C VAL A 133 10.12 18.27 2.61
N GLU A 134 8.93 18.45 3.16
CA GLU A 134 8.60 18.09 4.54
C GLU A 134 7.20 17.48 4.60
N ASP A 135 7.02 16.43 5.41
CA ASP A 135 5.76 15.69 5.59
C ASP A 135 5.08 15.30 4.26
N ALA A 136 5.87 14.89 3.28
CA ALA A 136 5.41 14.72 1.92
C ALA A 136 5.72 13.34 1.32
N VAL A 137 4.84 12.91 0.43
CA VAL A 137 5.06 11.78 -0.48
C VAL A 137 5.21 12.34 -1.88
N VAL A 138 6.42 12.29 -2.44
CA VAL A 138 6.72 12.78 -3.79
C VAL A 138 6.84 11.58 -4.72
N MET A 139 5.87 11.44 -5.62
CA MET A 139 5.84 10.36 -6.60
C MET A 139 6.75 10.71 -7.79
N GLY A 140 7.38 9.68 -8.36
CA GLY A 140 8.09 9.81 -9.63
C GLY A 140 7.13 9.88 -10.83
N ASP A 141 7.67 10.17 -12.00
CA ASP A 141 6.94 10.18 -13.29
C ASP A 141 6.57 8.76 -13.75
#